data_cabb8114d2ac1244f2482181a3bde296
#
_entry.id   cabb8114d2ac1244f2482181a3bde296
#
_cell.length_a   1.000
_cell.length_b   1.000
_cell.length_c   1.000
_cell.angle_alpha   90.00
_cell.angle_beta   90.00
_cell.angle_gamma   90.00
#
_symmetry.space_group_name_H-M   'P 1'
#
loop_
_entity.id
_entity.type
_entity.pdbx_description
1 polymer ?
#
loop_
_entity_poly.entity_id
_entity_poly.type
_entity_poly.pdbx_seq_one_letter_code
_entity_poly.pdbx_strand_id
1 'polypeptide(L)'
;MIPELHRPVALDRIGPQGTVLTVDAAPGELPEITVRLRLVALASLHCAFKLRRIGAATIEAEGALRARVTETCVVTLDPFEHDVEETFTVHFVPAGSEDDDPDPEAIDQVPFDGGSVDIGEAAVEQLALALDPYPRKPGAALPPELDAEPDGPFAALLAPRPRQ
;
A
#
# COMPACT_ATOMS: atom_id res chain seq x y z
N MET A 1 -20.65 -2.83 -0.77
CA MET A 1 -19.97 -2.85 0.55
C MET A 1 -19.45 -1.45 0.76
N ILE A 2 -19.64 -0.85 1.92
CA ILE A 2 -19.09 0.49 2.23
C ILE A 2 -17.66 0.24 2.72
N PRO A 3 -16.63 0.94 2.17
CA PRO A 3 -15.25 0.81 2.63
C PRO A 3 -15.09 1.21 4.10
N GLU A 4 -14.10 0.65 4.78
CA GLU A 4 -13.76 0.93 6.19
C GLU A 4 -13.39 2.40 6.41
N LEU A 5 -12.79 3.02 5.38
CA LEU A 5 -12.44 4.43 5.34
C LEU A 5 -13.08 5.08 4.11
N HIS A 6 -14.28 5.62 4.28
CA HIS A 6 -15.06 6.20 3.19
C HIS A 6 -14.98 7.73 3.19
N ARG A 7 -14.34 8.31 2.16
CA ARG A 7 -14.14 9.76 1.97
C ARG A 7 -14.41 10.17 0.53
N PRO A 8 -15.68 10.15 0.09
CA PRO A 8 -16.04 10.47 -1.28
C PRO A 8 -15.85 11.96 -1.58
N VAL A 9 -15.24 12.25 -2.71
CA VAL A 9 -15.03 13.60 -3.24
C VAL A 9 -15.79 13.71 -4.55
N ALA A 10 -16.76 14.61 -4.61
CA ALA A 10 -17.55 14.84 -5.81
C ALA A 10 -16.66 15.43 -6.93
N LEU A 11 -16.82 14.92 -8.16
CA LEU A 11 -15.99 15.31 -9.32
C LEU A 11 -16.10 16.80 -9.66
N ASP A 12 -17.23 17.43 -9.40
CA ASP A 12 -17.45 18.86 -9.63
C ASP A 12 -16.62 19.76 -8.71
N ARG A 13 -16.14 19.20 -7.58
CA ARG A 13 -15.25 19.89 -6.63
C ARG A 13 -13.78 19.84 -7.05
N ILE A 14 -13.43 19.01 -8.03
CA ILE A 14 -12.05 18.82 -8.48
C ILE A 14 -11.85 19.58 -9.78
N GLY A 15 -11.15 20.70 -9.68
CA GLY A 15 -10.83 21.55 -10.83
C GLY A 15 -9.45 21.26 -11.45
N PRO A 16 -9.14 21.90 -12.59
CA PRO A 16 -7.84 21.77 -13.27
C PRO A 16 -6.69 22.44 -12.47
N GLN A 17 -7.01 23.33 -11.54
CA GLN A 17 -6.03 24.01 -10.69
C GLN A 17 -5.55 23.12 -9.54
N GLY A 18 -6.24 22.00 -9.32
CA GLY A 18 -5.98 21.09 -8.22
C GLY A 18 -6.72 21.46 -6.94
N THR A 19 -7.02 20.43 -6.16
CA THR A 19 -7.67 20.54 -4.83
C THR A 19 -6.84 19.71 -3.86
N VAL A 20 -6.43 20.32 -2.75
CA VAL A 20 -5.69 19.63 -1.68
C VAL A 20 -6.67 19.20 -0.61
N LEU A 21 -6.66 17.92 -0.25
CA LEU A 21 -7.50 17.30 0.77
C LEU A 21 -6.65 16.40 1.65
N THR A 22 -7.09 16.20 2.89
CA THR A 22 -6.45 15.25 3.82
C THR A 22 -7.46 14.21 4.27
N VAL A 23 -6.97 13.00 4.45
CA VAL A 23 -7.69 11.85 5.00
C VAL A 23 -6.99 11.46 6.28
N ASP A 24 -7.73 11.45 7.36
CA ASP A 24 -7.31 10.93 8.66
C ASP A 24 -8.28 9.83 9.05
N ALA A 25 -7.76 8.65 9.39
CA ALA A 25 -8.60 7.58 9.93
C ALA A 25 -8.98 7.90 11.37
N ALA A 26 -10.28 7.92 11.65
CA ALA A 26 -10.78 8.09 13.01
C ALA A 26 -10.48 6.84 13.87
N PRO A 27 -10.38 6.98 15.21
CA PRO A 27 -10.10 5.85 16.09
C PRO A 27 -11.05 4.66 15.94
N GLY A 28 -12.30 4.90 15.54
CA GLY A 28 -13.30 3.86 15.31
C GLY A 28 -13.13 3.11 13.97
N GLU A 29 -12.40 3.67 13.00
CA GLU A 29 -12.15 3.08 11.68
C GLU A 29 -10.89 2.20 11.68
N LEU A 30 -9.90 2.52 12.53
CA LEU A 30 -8.61 1.83 12.60
C LEU A 30 -8.73 0.31 12.83
N PRO A 31 -9.61 -0.22 13.70
CA PRO A 31 -9.74 -1.66 13.90
C PRO A 31 -10.18 -2.42 12.65
N GLU A 32 -11.10 -1.87 11.86
CA GLU A 32 -11.61 -2.50 10.64
C GLU A 32 -10.53 -2.53 9.55
N ILE A 33 -9.78 -1.42 9.38
CA ILE A 33 -8.62 -1.34 8.48
C ILE A 33 -7.53 -2.34 8.94
N THR A 34 -7.26 -2.44 10.25
CA THR A 34 -6.29 -3.39 10.83
C THR A 34 -6.62 -4.83 10.42
N VAL A 35 -7.90 -5.22 10.53
CA VAL A 35 -8.36 -6.56 10.14
C VAL A 35 -8.22 -6.78 8.63
N ARG A 36 -8.62 -5.81 7.81
CA ARG A 36 -8.51 -5.89 6.35
C ARG A 36 -7.05 -6.08 5.90
N LEU A 37 -6.12 -5.33 6.48
CA LEU A 37 -4.70 -5.37 6.13
C LEU A 37 -3.93 -6.49 6.86
N ARG A 38 -4.60 -7.27 7.73
CA ARG A 38 -3.99 -8.34 8.54
C ARG A 38 -2.83 -7.88 9.41
N LEU A 39 -2.89 -6.64 9.86
CA LEU A 39 -1.92 -6.08 10.80
C LEU A 39 -2.18 -6.58 12.22
N VAL A 40 -1.18 -6.51 13.09
CA VAL A 40 -1.35 -6.69 14.53
C VAL A 40 -2.06 -5.48 15.12
N ALA A 41 -1.67 -4.27 14.70
CA ALA A 41 -2.33 -3.02 15.05
C ALA A 41 -2.06 -1.93 14.00
N LEU A 42 -2.98 -0.98 13.89
CA LEU A 42 -2.83 0.28 13.16
C LEU A 42 -3.11 1.42 14.15
N ALA A 43 -2.07 2.18 14.50
CA ALA A 43 -2.19 3.26 15.48
C ALA A 43 -2.64 4.57 14.83
N SER A 44 -2.26 4.81 13.57
CA SER A 44 -2.67 5.98 12.80
C SER A 44 -2.55 5.74 11.29
N LEU A 45 -3.41 6.41 10.53
CA LEU A 45 -3.32 6.52 9.08
C LEU A 45 -3.69 7.95 8.69
N HIS A 46 -2.78 8.62 8.02
CA HIS A 46 -2.93 9.95 7.45
C HIS A 46 -2.49 9.95 5.99
N CYS A 47 -3.26 10.56 5.11
CA CYS A 47 -2.87 10.76 3.72
C CYS A 47 -3.27 12.17 3.24
N ALA A 48 -2.30 12.89 2.70
CA ALA A 48 -2.54 14.16 2.01
C ALA A 48 -2.65 13.91 0.52
N PHE A 49 -3.74 14.36 -0.10
CA PHE A 49 -3.99 14.22 -1.53
C PHE A 49 -3.99 15.58 -2.22
N LYS A 50 -3.43 15.62 -3.42
CA LYS A 50 -3.62 16.68 -4.40
C LYS A 50 -4.33 16.09 -5.60
N LEU A 51 -5.60 16.43 -5.76
CA LEU A 51 -6.45 15.94 -6.83
C LEU A 51 -6.51 16.96 -7.97
N ARG A 52 -6.34 16.52 -9.19
CA ARG A 52 -6.40 17.39 -10.37
C ARG A 52 -7.12 16.69 -11.52
N ARG A 53 -8.01 17.39 -12.17
CA ARG A 53 -8.65 16.90 -13.41
C ARG A 53 -7.67 17.03 -14.58
N ILE A 54 -7.31 15.92 -15.23
CA ILE A 54 -6.33 15.87 -16.33
C ILE A 54 -6.95 15.49 -17.68
N GLY A 55 -8.25 15.28 -17.74
CA GLY A 55 -8.97 14.92 -18.96
C GLY A 55 -10.44 15.18 -18.83
N ALA A 56 -11.23 14.59 -19.70
CA ALA A 56 -12.68 14.73 -19.67
C ALA A 56 -13.27 14.14 -18.37
N ALA A 57 -12.75 12.98 -17.93
CA ALA A 57 -13.25 12.24 -16.79
C ALA A 57 -12.15 11.67 -15.89
N THR A 58 -10.86 11.84 -16.22
CA THR A 58 -9.73 11.32 -15.43
C THR A 58 -9.31 12.32 -14.37
N ILE A 59 -9.14 11.84 -13.13
CA ILE A 59 -8.60 12.60 -12.01
C ILE A 59 -7.24 12.01 -11.63
N GLU A 60 -6.20 12.82 -11.73
CA GLU A 60 -4.90 12.50 -11.18
C GLU A 60 -4.90 12.81 -9.68
N ALA A 61 -4.43 11.85 -8.87
CA ALA A 61 -4.27 11.97 -7.43
C ALA A 61 -2.81 11.72 -7.05
N GLU A 62 -2.12 12.79 -6.67
CA GLU A 62 -0.82 12.70 -6.00
C GLU A 62 -1.08 12.56 -4.50
N GLY A 63 -0.53 11.50 -3.87
CA GLY A 63 -0.72 11.21 -2.45
C GLY A 63 0.59 11.16 -1.68
N ALA A 64 0.55 11.60 -0.42
CA ALA A 64 1.61 11.39 0.56
C ALA A 64 0.98 10.75 1.81
N LEU A 65 1.30 9.48 2.03
CA LEU A 65 0.75 8.64 3.08
C LEU A 65 1.74 8.49 4.22
N ARG A 66 1.21 8.49 5.44
CA ARG A 66 1.92 8.13 6.66
C ARG A 66 1.03 7.28 7.53
N ALA A 67 1.57 6.16 7.99
CA ALA A 67 0.87 5.27 8.90
C ALA A 67 1.82 4.74 9.96
N ARG A 68 1.31 4.49 11.17
CA ARG A 68 2.03 3.77 12.21
C ARG A 68 1.39 2.42 12.40
N VAL A 69 2.15 1.36 12.06
CA VAL A 69 1.67 -0.01 12.01
C VAL A 69 2.45 -0.91 12.97
N THR A 70 1.80 -1.96 13.44
CA THR A 70 2.45 -3.07 14.13
C THR A 70 2.29 -4.32 13.28
N GLU A 71 3.41 -4.93 12.92
CA GLU A 71 3.46 -6.16 12.14
C GLU A 71 4.20 -7.26 12.92
N THR A 72 4.09 -8.50 12.46
CA THR A 72 4.84 -9.63 13.02
C THR A 72 6.11 -9.86 12.21
N CYS A 73 7.27 -9.79 12.84
CA CYS A 73 8.54 -10.09 12.19
C CYS A 73 8.57 -11.53 11.67
N VAL A 74 8.88 -11.72 10.38
CA VAL A 74 8.92 -13.08 9.78
C VAL A 74 10.10 -13.92 10.27
N VAL A 75 11.10 -13.31 10.92
CA VAL A 75 12.29 -14.00 11.44
C VAL A 75 12.12 -14.42 12.90
N THR A 76 11.67 -13.47 13.76
CA THR A 76 11.59 -13.70 15.21
C THR A 76 10.19 -14.02 15.69
N LEU A 77 9.17 -13.82 14.85
CA LEU A 77 7.74 -13.92 15.17
C LEU A 77 7.26 -12.94 16.25
N ASP A 78 8.10 -11.98 16.64
CA ASP A 78 7.73 -10.92 17.57
C ASP A 78 6.94 -9.83 16.84
N PRO A 79 5.95 -9.21 17.49
CA PRO A 79 5.35 -7.98 17.01
C PRO A 79 6.36 -6.82 17.11
N PHE A 80 6.36 -5.92 16.14
CA PHE A 80 7.13 -4.69 16.17
C PHE A 80 6.37 -3.55 15.50
N GLU A 81 6.52 -2.35 16.05
CA GLU A 81 5.90 -1.14 15.54
C GLU A 81 6.90 -0.38 14.65
N HIS A 82 6.41 0.15 13.54
CA HIS A 82 7.19 1.03 12.67
C HIS A 82 6.30 2.01 11.91
N ASP A 83 6.92 3.04 11.35
CA ASP A 83 6.26 4.00 10.49
C ASP A 83 6.37 3.56 9.02
N VAL A 84 5.27 3.69 8.29
CA VAL A 84 5.19 3.54 6.83
C VAL A 84 4.99 4.94 6.25
N GLU A 85 5.87 5.34 5.33
CA GLU A 85 5.76 6.58 4.57
C GLU A 85 5.85 6.25 3.09
N GLU A 86 4.86 6.70 2.31
CA GLU A 86 4.79 6.45 0.88
C GLU A 86 4.29 7.68 0.13
N THR A 87 4.84 7.92 -1.05
CA THR A 87 4.33 8.89 -2.00
C THR A 87 3.96 8.18 -3.29
N PHE A 88 2.78 8.47 -3.80
CA PHE A 88 2.23 7.75 -4.94
C PHE A 88 1.47 8.68 -5.88
N THR A 89 1.24 8.22 -7.09
CA THR A 89 0.33 8.84 -8.05
C THR A 89 -0.59 7.77 -8.60
N VAL A 90 -1.90 8.05 -8.59
CA VAL A 90 -2.91 7.18 -9.19
C VAL A 90 -3.84 8.00 -10.07
N HIS A 91 -4.42 7.36 -11.07
CA HIS A 91 -5.46 7.95 -11.93
C HIS A 91 -6.81 7.32 -11.59
N PHE A 92 -7.73 8.11 -11.09
CA PHE A 92 -9.13 7.68 -11.06
C PHE A 92 -9.73 7.81 -12.45
N VAL A 93 -10.27 6.71 -12.96
CA VAL A 93 -10.89 6.61 -14.29
C VAL A 93 -12.32 6.07 -14.18
N PRO A 94 -13.24 6.45 -15.07
CA PRO A 94 -14.58 5.87 -15.07
C PRO A 94 -14.49 4.35 -15.27
N ALA A 95 -15.30 3.58 -14.51
CA ALA A 95 -15.33 2.14 -14.64
C ALA A 95 -15.62 1.70 -16.07
N GLY A 96 -14.83 0.75 -16.58
CA GLY A 96 -14.89 0.26 -17.95
C GLY A 96 -14.10 1.11 -18.96
N SER A 97 -13.33 2.10 -18.49
CA SER A 97 -12.40 2.90 -19.32
C SER A 97 -10.94 2.73 -18.88
N GLU A 98 -10.66 1.70 -18.08
CA GLU A 98 -9.31 1.32 -17.69
C GLU A 98 -8.51 0.89 -18.92
N ASP A 99 -7.25 1.28 -18.98
CA ASP A 99 -6.34 0.89 -20.04
C ASP A 99 -5.56 -0.36 -19.57
N ASP A 100 -5.60 -1.43 -20.37
CA ASP A 100 -4.82 -2.64 -20.14
C ASP A 100 -3.36 -2.44 -20.62
N ASP A 101 -2.70 -1.37 -20.14
CA ASP A 101 -1.30 -1.14 -20.46
C ASP A 101 -0.41 -2.13 -19.71
N PRO A 102 0.34 -3.00 -20.41
CA PRO A 102 1.23 -3.96 -19.78
C PRO A 102 2.53 -3.33 -19.25
N ASP A 103 2.73 -2.03 -19.40
CA ASP A 103 3.92 -1.33 -18.92
C ASP A 103 3.91 -1.28 -17.36
N PRO A 104 4.88 -1.91 -16.68
CA PRO A 104 4.96 -1.87 -15.23
C PRO A 104 5.27 -0.46 -14.66
N GLU A 105 5.70 0.47 -15.50
CA GLU A 105 5.92 1.87 -15.13
C GLU A 105 4.67 2.75 -15.37
N ALA A 106 3.57 2.19 -15.90
CA ALA A 106 2.33 2.91 -16.07
C ALA A 106 1.73 3.32 -14.72
N ILE A 107 1.08 4.48 -14.69
CA ILE A 107 0.39 4.95 -13.49
C ILE A 107 -0.83 4.07 -13.22
N ASP A 108 -0.95 3.59 -11.99
CA ASP A 108 -2.07 2.76 -11.56
C ASP A 108 -3.41 3.46 -11.75
N GLN A 109 -4.37 2.72 -12.29
CA GLN A 109 -5.71 3.21 -12.54
C GLN A 109 -6.68 2.64 -11.51
N VAL A 110 -7.42 3.52 -10.86
CA VAL A 110 -8.46 3.18 -9.89
C VAL A 110 -9.82 3.49 -10.52
N PRO A 111 -10.62 2.45 -10.84
CA PRO A 111 -11.93 2.67 -11.43
C PRO A 111 -12.90 3.29 -10.41
N PHE A 112 -13.75 4.21 -10.86
CA PHE A 112 -14.82 4.77 -10.06
C PHE A 112 -16.15 4.74 -10.79
N ASP A 113 -17.22 4.61 -10.04
CA ASP A 113 -18.58 4.68 -10.52
C ASP A 113 -19.29 5.97 -10.05
N GLY A 114 -20.13 6.52 -10.93
CA GLY A 114 -20.94 7.68 -10.58
C GLY A 114 -20.19 9.00 -10.60
N GLY A 115 -20.51 9.90 -9.68
CA GLY A 115 -20.06 11.29 -9.66
C GLY A 115 -19.03 11.63 -8.61
N SER A 116 -18.36 10.63 -7.98
CA SER A 116 -17.36 10.85 -6.91
C SER A 116 -16.26 9.82 -6.96
N VAL A 117 -15.07 10.21 -6.49
CA VAL A 117 -13.93 9.33 -6.21
C VAL A 117 -13.79 9.15 -4.70
N ASP A 118 -13.43 7.96 -4.23
CA ASP A 118 -13.23 7.69 -2.81
C ASP A 118 -11.74 7.72 -2.47
N ILE A 119 -11.28 8.85 -1.90
CA ILE A 119 -9.88 9.00 -1.50
C ILE A 119 -9.55 8.29 -0.18
N GLY A 120 -10.55 7.94 0.61
CA GLY A 120 -10.36 7.12 1.81
C GLY A 120 -10.01 5.69 1.45
N GLU A 121 -10.78 5.06 0.55
CA GLU A 121 -10.47 3.74 0.03
C GLU A 121 -9.10 3.71 -0.65
N ALA A 122 -8.79 4.70 -1.49
CA ALA A 122 -7.49 4.80 -2.14
C ALA A 122 -6.34 4.88 -1.11
N ALA A 123 -6.51 5.58 0.01
CA ALA A 123 -5.49 5.64 1.06
C ALA A 123 -5.24 4.27 1.71
N VAL A 124 -6.29 3.46 1.94
CA VAL A 124 -6.16 2.11 2.49
C VAL A 124 -5.51 1.16 1.49
N GLU A 125 -5.87 1.24 0.20
CA GLU A 125 -5.25 0.46 -0.87
C GLU A 125 -3.76 0.77 -1.01
N GLN A 126 -3.38 2.06 -0.99
CA GLN A 126 -1.99 2.47 -1.07
C GLN A 126 -1.19 2.06 0.18
N LEU A 127 -1.80 2.09 1.37
CA LEU A 127 -1.15 1.51 2.55
C LEU A 127 -0.90 0.01 2.36
N ALA A 128 -1.87 -0.74 1.83
CA ALA A 128 -1.70 -2.17 1.56
C ALA A 128 -0.54 -2.46 0.61
N LEU A 129 -0.34 -1.62 -0.41
CA LEU A 129 0.76 -1.74 -1.37
C LEU A 129 2.12 -1.35 -0.78
N ALA A 130 2.14 -0.40 0.18
CA ALA A 130 3.35 0.08 0.83
C ALA A 130 3.87 -0.86 1.93
N LEU A 131 3.03 -1.78 2.45
CA LEU A 131 3.45 -2.76 3.45
C LEU A 131 4.44 -3.76 2.87
N ASP A 132 5.51 -4.07 3.64
CA ASP A 132 6.44 -5.14 3.27
C ASP A 132 5.74 -6.50 3.42
N PRO A 133 5.67 -7.35 2.36
CA PRO A 133 5.10 -8.68 2.47
C PRO A 133 5.90 -9.61 3.39
N TYR A 134 7.14 -9.26 3.74
CA TYR A 134 8.04 -10.02 4.62
C TYR A 134 8.66 -9.12 5.69
N PRO A 135 7.87 -8.52 6.60
CA PRO A 135 8.33 -7.51 7.53
C PRO A 135 9.37 -8.07 8.48
N ARG A 136 10.46 -7.31 8.67
CA ARG A 136 11.56 -7.70 9.56
C ARG A 136 11.81 -6.60 10.58
N LYS A 137 11.78 -7.00 11.84
CA LYS A 137 12.19 -6.14 12.95
C LYS A 137 13.65 -5.71 12.78
N PRO A 138 14.01 -4.44 13.01
CA PRO A 138 15.39 -4.01 12.97
C PRO A 138 16.29 -4.89 13.85
N GLY A 139 17.41 -5.39 13.28
CA GLY A 139 18.33 -6.27 13.97
C GLY A 139 17.90 -7.74 14.08
N ALA A 140 16.79 -8.13 13.46
CA ALA A 140 16.39 -9.53 13.41
C ALA A 140 17.42 -10.35 12.61
N ALA A 141 17.97 -11.38 13.24
CA ALA A 141 18.89 -12.34 12.63
C ALA A 141 18.33 -13.75 12.80
N LEU A 142 18.59 -14.61 11.81
CA LEU A 142 18.29 -16.03 11.96
C LEU A 142 19.13 -16.63 13.10
N PRO A 143 18.58 -17.57 13.87
CA PRO A 143 19.38 -18.35 14.81
C PRO A 143 20.57 -19.00 14.11
N PRO A 144 21.76 -19.05 14.74
CA PRO A 144 22.96 -19.62 14.12
C PRO A 144 22.79 -21.07 13.65
N GLU A 145 21.88 -21.83 14.29
CA GLU A 145 21.56 -23.20 13.92
C GLU A 145 20.87 -23.32 12.55
N LEU A 146 20.22 -22.24 12.09
CA LEU A 146 19.56 -22.16 10.78
C LEU A 146 20.47 -21.59 9.69
N ASP A 147 21.60 -20.98 10.08
CA ASP A 147 22.64 -20.45 9.19
C ASP A 147 23.71 -21.51 8.86
N ALA A 148 23.60 -22.72 9.45
CA ALA A 148 24.47 -23.84 9.17
C ALA A 148 24.33 -24.28 7.71
N GLU A 149 25.47 -24.61 7.07
CA GLU A 149 25.46 -25.14 5.71
C GLU A 149 24.47 -26.30 5.59
N PRO A 150 23.68 -26.36 4.51
CA PRO A 150 22.67 -27.38 4.35
C PRO A 150 23.32 -28.77 4.30
N ASP A 151 23.18 -29.50 5.39
CA ASP A 151 23.64 -30.89 5.51
C ASP A 151 22.51 -31.82 5.04
N GLY A 152 22.25 -31.80 3.72
CA GLY A 152 21.15 -32.54 3.13
C GLY A 152 21.48 -33.07 1.72
N PRO A 153 20.62 -33.93 1.14
CA PRO A 153 20.85 -34.55 -0.16
C PRO A 153 21.00 -33.51 -1.30
N PHE A 154 20.60 -32.27 -1.07
CA PHE A 154 20.74 -31.17 -2.03
C PHE A 154 21.98 -30.29 -1.80
N ALA A 155 22.78 -30.52 -0.74
CA ALA A 155 23.99 -29.75 -0.46
C ALA A 155 24.98 -29.79 -1.64
N ALA A 156 25.03 -30.88 -2.37
CA ALA A 156 25.86 -31.05 -3.57
C ALA A 156 25.49 -30.07 -4.71
N LEU A 157 24.29 -29.48 -4.73
CA LEU A 157 23.88 -28.49 -5.74
C LEU A 157 24.48 -27.11 -5.50
N LEU A 158 24.95 -26.84 -4.28
CA LEU A 158 25.57 -25.57 -3.91
C LEU A 158 27.09 -25.55 -4.21
N ALA A 159 27.70 -26.70 -4.52
CA ALA A 159 29.10 -26.78 -4.91
C ALA A 159 29.33 -26.05 -6.24
N PRO A 160 30.31 -25.12 -6.33
CA PRO A 160 30.63 -24.45 -7.59
C PRO A 160 31.03 -25.48 -8.65
N ARG A 161 30.36 -25.45 -9.81
CA ARG A 161 30.73 -26.29 -10.95
C ARG A 161 32.15 -25.95 -11.40
N PRO A 162 33.04 -26.93 -11.55
CA PRO A 162 34.35 -26.68 -12.14
C PRO A 162 34.18 -26.14 -13.56
N ARG A 163 34.77 -24.99 -13.85
CA ARG A 163 34.85 -24.47 -15.23
C ARG A 163 35.74 -25.41 -16.06
N GLN A 164 35.17 -25.98 -17.11
CA GLN A 164 35.95 -26.65 -18.18
C GLN A 164 36.55 -25.60 -19.11
#